data_133be7a488a1549c5ebfd6871352169f
#
_entry.id   133be7a488a1549c5ebfd6871352169f
#
_cell.length_a   1.000
_cell.length_b   1.000
_cell.length_c   1.000
_cell.angle_alpha   90.00
_cell.angle_beta   90.00
_cell.angle_gamma   90.00
#
_symmetry.space_group_name_H-M   'P 1'
#
loop_
_entity.id
_entity.type
_entity.pdbx_description
1 polymer ?
#
loop_
_entity_poly.entity_id
_entity_poly.type
_entity_poly.pdbx_seq_one_letter_code
_entity_poly.pdbx_strand_id
1 'polypeptide(L)'
;MTTELARPDRRIGRGARAGTALSSGAESLRRSVADQVDRERATRQDLGIRWWREILLIALFYFGYNLVRNMFGSAAVGPSLALNNAELVIELERSLGLYIESTVQGWFLGWDAFISVWNVFYGLLHFTVTFFTLMWLYLKFPDAYQRWRTTGLLCTGLGLVGFALFPLMPPRLLGDCGAFGACLADAGFVDTMVHYEGLWSFDSGTFQKLSNQYAAMPSIHFAWAFWCFLALRGRIRSNWGRVCLYLYPLLTLFAVVVTANHYWIDAAAGIVCVLVALAWATPLVRLAQQQRRRALQARAEPETDPTVPATG
;
A
#
# COMPACT_ATOMS: atom_id res chain seq x y z
N MET A 1 75.71 18.31 -38.49
CA MET A 1 75.57 18.04 -37.02
C MET A 1 74.37 18.86 -36.56
N THR A 2 73.18 18.29 -36.67
CA THR A 2 71.89 18.92 -36.29
C THR A 2 71.27 18.12 -35.17
N THR A 3 71.30 18.67 -33.98
CA THR A 3 70.72 18.10 -32.74
C THR A 3 69.18 18.27 -32.75
N GLU A 4 68.49 17.16 -32.84
CA GLU A 4 67.02 17.08 -32.77
C GLU A 4 66.59 17.07 -31.27
N LEU A 5 65.92 18.15 -30.84
CA LEU A 5 65.38 18.27 -29.50
C LEU A 5 64.06 17.54 -29.40
N ALA A 6 64.04 16.44 -28.65
CA ALA A 6 62.85 15.66 -28.33
C ALA A 6 61.84 16.49 -27.53
N ARG A 7 60.59 16.62 -28.02
CA ARG A 7 59.47 17.25 -27.30
C ARG A 7 58.92 16.25 -26.26
N PRO A 8 58.67 16.63 -25.01
CA PRO A 8 58.08 15.75 -24.03
C PRO A 8 56.60 15.50 -24.33
N ASP A 9 56.22 14.23 -24.24
CA ASP A 9 54.90 13.74 -24.52
C ASP A 9 53.85 14.22 -23.51
N ARG A 10 52.98 15.17 -23.92
CA ARG A 10 51.93 15.79 -23.09
C ARG A 10 50.71 14.89 -22.87
N ARG A 11 50.70 13.61 -23.35
CA ARG A 11 49.51 12.72 -23.27
C ARG A 11 49.38 11.98 -21.95
N ILE A 12 50.45 11.72 -21.24
CA ILE A 12 50.46 10.89 -20.00
C ILE A 12 49.83 11.62 -18.80
N GLY A 13 49.88 12.95 -18.76
CA GLY A 13 49.36 13.73 -17.62
C GLY A 13 47.84 13.91 -17.57
N ARG A 14 47.09 13.70 -18.66
CA ARG A 14 45.64 13.89 -18.70
C ARG A 14 44.84 12.67 -18.18
N GLY A 15 45.31 11.47 -18.41
CA GLY A 15 44.69 10.24 -17.95
C GLY A 15 44.73 10.07 -16.41
N ALA A 16 45.91 10.41 -15.81
CA ALA A 16 46.10 10.28 -14.37
C ALA A 16 45.24 11.32 -13.57
N ARG A 17 45.07 12.54 -14.09
CA ARG A 17 44.23 13.57 -13.45
C ARG A 17 42.73 13.27 -13.57
N ALA A 18 42.29 12.66 -14.64
CA ALA A 18 40.90 12.24 -14.81
C ALA A 18 40.54 11.06 -13.90
N GLY A 19 41.46 10.09 -13.73
CA GLY A 19 41.29 8.96 -12.84
C GLY A 19 41.19 9.37 -11.35
N THR A 20 42.04 10.31 -10.91
CA THR A 20 41.99 10.84 -9.53
C THR A 20 40.76 11.70 -9.27
N ALA A 21 40.28 12.46 -10.25
CA ALA A 21 39.04 13.25 -10.10
C ALA A 21 37.80 12.34 -10.03
N LEU A 22 37.76 11.26 -10.80
CA LEU A 22 36.66 10.27 -10.76
C LEU A 22 36.66 9.49 -9.44
N SER A 23 37.83 9.11 -8.91
CA SER A 23 37.94 8.39 -7.64
C SER A 23 37.55 9.29 -6.46
N SER A 24 37.98 10.56 -6.45
CA SER A 24 37.60 11.52 -5.39
C SER A 24 36.10 11.87 -5.43
N GLY A 25 35.48 11.95 -6.61
CA GLY A 25 34.04 12.11 -6.77
C GLY A 25 33.25 10.91 -6.27
N ALA A 26 33.71 9.69 -6.56
CA ALA A 26 33.08 8.46 -6.07
C ALA A 26 33.21 8.32 -4.55
N GLU A 27 34.35 8.69 -3.97
CA GLU A 27 34.53 8.67 -2.50
C GLU A 27 33.67 9.73 -1.81
N SER A 28 33.57 10.94 -2.34
CA SER A 28 32.72 11.98 -1.78
C SER A 28 31.24 11.58 -1.81
N LEU A 29 30.80 10.95 -2.91
CA LEU A 29 29.44 10.42 -3.04
C LEU A 29 29.18 9.29 -2.01
N ARG A 30 30.13 8.35 -1.86
CA ARG A 30 30.03 7.28 -0.86
C ARG A 30 29.92 7.83 0.56
N ARG A 31 30.73 8.82 0.93
CA ARG A 31 30.64 9.48 2.26
C ARG A 31 29.31 10.18 2.45
N SER A 32 28.84 10.94 1.46
CA SER A 32 27.53 11.61 1.53
C SER A 32 26.38 10.64 1.71
N VAL A 33 26.41 9.49 1.01
CA VAL A 33 25.40 8.41 1.17
C VAL A 33 25.50 7.76 2.56
N ALA A 34 26.71 7.49 3.04
CA ALA A 34 26.91 6.92 4.38
C ALA A 34 26.36 7.86 5.48
N ASP A 35 26.73 9.14 5.43
CA ASP A 35 26.23 10.16 6.36
C ASP A 35 24.70 10.31 6.33
N GLN A 36 24.10 10.16 5.15
CA GLN A 36 22.65 10.17 5.03
C GLN A 36 22.02 8.94 5.68
N VAL A 37 22.56 7.76 5.44
CA VAL A 37 22.07 6.49 6.03
C VAL A 37 22.18 6.54 7.56
N ASP A 38 23.29 7.07 8.10
CA ASP A 38 23.50 7.19 9.54
C ASP A 38 22.52 8.18 10.18
N ARG A 39 22.26 9.32 9.53
CA ARG A 39 21.22 10.27 9.99
C ARG A 39 19.83 9.63 10.00
N GLU A 40 19.46 8.91 8.94
CA GLU A 40 18.17 8.22 8.86
C GLU A 40 18.04 7.12 9.93
N ARG A 41 19.16 6.42 10.24
CA ARG A 41 19.22 5.41 11.30
C ARG A 41 19.07 6.05 12.69
N ALA A 42 19.78 7.14 12.97
CA ALA A 42 19.65 7.89 14.21
C ALA A 42 18.21 8.39 14.40
N THR A 43 17.61 8.99 13.37
CA THR A 43 16.21 9.43 13.42
C THR A 43 15.25 8.29 13.74
N ARG A 44 15.43 7.09 13.13
CA ARG A 44 14.61 5.92 13.47
C ARG A 44 14.76 5.50 14.94
N GLN A 45 15.97 5.53 15.46
CA GLN A 45 16.23 5.21 16.88
C GLN A 45 15.56 6.22 17.81
N ASP A 46 15.69 7.52 17.52
CA ASP A 46 15.06 8.59 18.30
C ASP A 46 13.52 8.50 18.29
N LEU A 47 12.93 8.14 17.15
CA LEU A 47 11.50 7.88 17.02
C LEU A 47 11.07 6.54 17.63
N GLY A 48 12.01 5.67 18.06
CA GLY A 48 11.73 4.34 18.62
C GLY A 48 11.25 3.33 17.57
N ILE A 49 11.53 3.58 16.30
CA ILE A 49 11.20 2.66 15.20
C ILE A 49 12.24 1.54 15.20
N ARG A 50 11.80 0.34 15.53
CA ARG A 50 12.65 -0.88 15.54
C ARG A 50 12.06 -1.89 14.56
N TRP A 51 12.86 -2.40 13.63
CA TRP A 51 12.42 -3.31 12.57
C TRP A 51 11.64 -4.53 13.08
N TRP A 52 12.06 -5.13 14.20
CA TRP A 52 11.38 -6.28 14.78
C TRP A 52 9.98 -5.95 15.34
N ARG A 53 9.79 -4.70 15.87
CA ARG A 53 8.46 -4.22 16.29
C ARG A 53 7.54 -4.03 15.12
N GLU A 54 8.06 -3.59 13.98
CA GLU A 54 7.30 -3.45 12.76
C GLU A 54 6.84 -4.81 12.23
N ILE A 55 7.73 -5.82 12.25
CA ILE A 55 7.37 -7.21 11.89
C ILE A 55 6.30 -7.76 12.84
N LEU A 56 6.48 -7.57 14.16
CA LEU A 56 5.50 -8.02 15.15
C LEU A 56 4.14 -7.33 14.94
N LEU A 57 4.13 -6.04 14.66
CA LEU A 57 2.91 -5.28 14.38
C LEU A 57 2.17 -5.83 13.14
N ILE A 58 2.90 -6.11 12.07
CA ILE A 58 2.35 -6.70 10.84
C ILE A 58 1.81 -8.10 11.14
N ALA A 59 2.54 -8.92 11.89
CA ALA A 59 2.12 -10.27 12.26
C ALA A 59 0.85 -10.27 13.13
N LEU A 60 0.77 -9.39 14.13
CA LEU A 60 -0.44 -9.22 14.96
C LEU A 60 -1.62 -8.74 14.13
N PHE A 61 -1.37 -7.81 13.20
CA PHE A 61 -2.41 -7.33 12.31
C PHE A 61 -2.90 -8.44 11.38
N TYR A 62 -2.00 -9.23 10.79
CA TYR A 62 -2.35 -10.39 9.97
C TYR A 62 -3.11 -11.46 10.75
N PHE A 63 -2.75 -11.70 12.01
CA PHE A 63 -3.50 -12.58 12.89
C PHE A 63 -4.94 -12.07 13.11
N GLY A 64 -5.10 -10.78 13.43
CA GLY A 64 -6.42 -10.14 13.57
C GLY A 64 -7.23 -10.22 12.28
N TYR A 65 -6.60 -9.98 11.13
CA TYR A 65 -7.23 -10.16 9.82
C TYR A 65 -7.79 -11.60 9.66
N ASN A 66 -6.98 -12.61 9.91
CA ASN A 66 -7.42 -13.99 9.78
C ASN A 66 -8.58 -14.34 10.75
N LEU A 67 -8.55 -13.79 11.96
CA LEU A 67 -9.62 -13.98 12.93
C LEU A 67 -10.94 -13.38 12.41
N VAL A 68 -10.93 -12.13 11.97
CA VAL A 68 -12.13 -11.46 11.41
C VAL A 68 -12.62 -12.18 10.18
N ARG A 69 -11.73 -12.56 9.25
CA ARG A 69 -12.10 -13.32 8.06
C ARG A 69 -12.80 -14.66 8.40
N ASN A 70 -12.26 -15.40 9.39
CA ASN A 70 -12.81 -16.69 9.75
C ASN A 70 -14.14 -16.60 10.50
N MET A 71 -14.36 -15.50 11.24
CA MET A 71 -15.59 -15.30 12.02
C MET A 71 -16.71 -14.63 11.22
N PHE A 72 -16.38 -13.77 10.27
CA PHE A 72 -17.33 -12.91 9.55
C PHE A 72 -17.16 -12.99 8.02
N GLY A 73 -16.27 -13.83 7.51
CA GLY A 73 -16.05 -14.00 6.09
C GLY A 73 -17.08 -14.90 5.41
N SER A 74 -16.91 -15.09 4.10
CA SER A 74 -17.81 -15.88 3.24
C SER A 74 -18.00 -17.36 3.66
N ALA A 75 -17.15 -17.87 4.52
CA ALA A 75 -17.35 -19.21 5.12
C ALA A 75 -18.40 -19.20 6.24
N ALA A 76 -18.65 -18.06 6.88
CA ALA A 76 -19.60 -17.92 7.99
C ALA A 76 -20.90 -17.20 7.57
N VAL A 77 -20.84 -16.41 6.48
CA VAL A 77 -21.96 -15.61 5.96
C VAL A 77 -22.49 -16.24 4.68
N GLY A 78 -23.78 -16.50 4.62
CA GLY A 78 -24.45 -17.06 3.45
C GLY A 78 -24.53 -16.07 2.28
N PRO A 79 -24.63 -16.57 1.02
CA PRO A 79 -24.68 -15.70 -0.17
C PRO A 79 -25.90 -14.78 -0.19
N SER A 80 -27.04 -15.15 0.42
CA SER A 80 -28.25 -14.33 0.44
C SER A 80 -28.06 -12.97 1.12
N LEU A 81 -27.37 -12.92 2.28
CA LEU A 81 -27.11 -11.65 2.96
C LEU A 81 -26.19 -10.76 2.12
N ALA A 82 -25.15 -11.34 1.55
CA ALA A 82 -24.21 -10.60 0.71
C ALA A 82 -24.86 -10.09 -0.60
N LEU A 83 -25.81 -10.86 -1.15
CA LEU A 83 -26.62 -10.45 -2.29
C LEU A 83 -27.57 -9.30 -1.94
N ASN A 84 -28.32 -9.39 -0.85
CA ASN A 84 -29.20 -8.31 -0.42
C ASN A 84 -28.44 -6.97 -0.25
N ASN A 85 -27.22 -7.04 0.31
CA ASN A 85 -26.36 -5.85 0.39
C ASN A 85 -25.90 -5.37 -0.98
N ALA A 86 -25.65 -6.27 -1.93
CA ALA A 86 -25.30 -5.91 -3.31
C ALA A 86 -26.46 -5.21 -4.02
N GLU A 87 -27.69 -5.68 -3.83
CA GLU A 87 -28.89 -5.04 -4.38
C GLU A 87 -29.04 -3.59 -3.91
N LEU A 88 -28.79 -3.32 -2.61
CA LEU A 88 -28.80 -1.95 -2.08
C LEU A 88 -27.74 -1.05 -2.74
N VAL A 89 -26.53 -1.58 -2.95
CA VAL A 89 -25.46 -0.85 -3.63
C VAL A 89 -25.81 -0.59 -5.09
N ILE A 90 -26.34 -1.61 -5.79
CA ILE A 90 -26.78 -1.50 -7.18
C ILE A 90 -27.91 -0.46 -7.33
N GLU A 91 -28.90 -0.47 -6.44
CA GLU A 91 -29.99 0.53 -6.44
C GLU A 91 -29.44 1.95 -6.24
N LEU A 92 -28.50 2.12 -5.32
CA LEU A 92 -27.84 3.40 -5.09
C LEU A 92 -27.05 3.86 -6.32
N GLU A 93 -26.26 3.00 -6.94
CA GLU A 93 -25.51 3.34 -8.16
C GLU A 93 -26.41 3.62 -9.35
N ARG A 94 -27.51 2.89 -9.49
CA ARG A 94 -28.54 3.18 -10.51
C ARG A 94 -29.18 4.55 -10.30
N SER A 95 -29.50 4.89 -9.05
CA SER A 95 -30.08 6.21 -8.73
C SER A 95 -29.14 7.37 -9.03
N LEU A 96 -27.82 7.13 -8.94
CA LEU A 96 -26.76 8.09 -9.27
C LEU A 96 -26.31 8.04 -10.74
N GLY A 97 -26.83 7.11 -11.53
CA GLY A 97 -26.43 6.89 -12.93
C GLY A 97 -24.99 6.32 -13.06
N LEU A 98 -24.50 5.65 -12.02
CA LEU A 98 -23.14 5.10 -11.95
C LEU A 98 -23.06 3.60 -12.23
N TYR A 99 -24.19 2.88 -12.27
CA TYR A 99 -24.20 1.43 -12.50
C TYR A 99 -23.89 1.09 -13.96
N ILE A 100 -22.62 1.17 -14.31
CA ILE A 100 -22.09 0.93 -15.67
C ILE A 100 -20.96 -0.11 -15.70
N GLU A 101 -20.66 -0.78 -14.61
CA GLU A 101 -19.53 -1.70 -14.46
C GLU A 101 -19.62 -2.87 -15.45
N SER A 102 -20.82 -3.45 -15.62
CA SER A 102 -21.02 -4.53 -16.59
C SER A 102 -20.76 -4.08 -18.02
N THR A 103 -21.15 -2.86 -18.37
CA THR A 103 -20.84 -2.24 -19.66
C THR A 103 -19.34 -2.05 -19.85
N VAL A 104 -18.65 -1.52 -18.81
CA VAL A 104 -17.20 -1.32 -18.85
C VAL A 104 -16.49 -2.66 -18.98
N GLN A 105 -16.86 -3.67 -18.20
CA GLN A 105 -16.29 -5.00 -18.32
C GLN A 105 -16.55 -5.57 -19.73
N GLY A 106 -17.77 -5.47 -20.23
CA GLY A 106 -18.20 -6.01 -21.55
C GLY A 106 -17.37 -5.48 -22.73
N TRP A 107 -16.85 -4.26 -22.66
CA TRP A 107 -15.99 -3.71 -23.72
C TRP A 107 -14.68 -4.47 -23.89
N PHE A 108 -14.23 -5.20 -22.86
CA PHE A 108 -12.90 -5.83 -22.84
C PHE A 108 -12.95 -7.36 -22.77
N LEU A 109 -14.10 -7.99 -22.50
CA LEU A 109 -14.23 -9.46 -22.36
C LEU A 109 -13.75 -10.25 -23.58
N GLY A 110 -13.73 -9.65 -24.77
CA GLY A 110 -13.19 -10.30 -25.98
C GLY A 110 -11.64 -10.25 -26.11
N TRP A 111 -10.94 -9.66 -25.13
CA TRP A 111 -9.49 -9.47 -25.18
C TRP A 111 -8.80 -10.24 -24.04
N ASP A 112 -8.67 -11.55 -24.19
CA ASP A 112 -8.20 -12.46 -23.14
C ASP A 112 -6.88 -12.02 -22.49
N ALA A 113 -5.88 -11.68 -23.30
CA ALA A 113 -4.58 -11.21 -22.81
C ALA A 113 -4.70 -9.91 -22.00
N PHE A 114 -5.60 -9.01 -22.42
CA PHE A 114 -5.83 -7.76 -21.70
C PHE A 114 -6.47 -8.01 -20.34
N ILE A 115 -7.51 -8.82 -20.27
CA ILE A 115 -8.15 -9.18 -18.99
C ILE A 115 -7.17 -9.93 -18.07
N SER A 116 -6.38 -10.86 -18.61
CA SER A 116 -5.36 -11.57 -17.82
C SER A 116 -4.33 -10.62 -17.20
N VAL A 117 -3.90 -9.58 -17.91
CA VAL A 117 -3.00 -8.54 -17.36
C VAL A 117 -3.67 -7.81 -16.19
N TRP A 118 -4.96 -7.45 -16.31
CA TRP A 118 -5.68 -6.75 -15.25
C TRP A 118 -6.00 -7.66 -14.05
N ASN A 119 -6.21 -8.95 -14.26
CA ASN A 119 -6.31 -9.92 -13.17
C ASN A 119 -5.00 -10.02 -12.38
N VAL A 120 -3.85 -10.06 -13.06
CA VAL A 120 -2.53 -10.04 -12.41
C VAL A 120 -2.28 -8.71 -11.68
N PHE A 121 -2.63 -7.59 -12.32
CA PHE A 121 -2.57 -6.26 -11.70
C PHE A 121 -3.39 -6.23 -10.41
N TYR A 122 -4.65 -6.65 -10.47
CA TYR A 122 -5.53 -6.73 -9.32
C TYR A 122 -4.97 -7.62 -8.20
N GLY A 123 -4.52 -8.82 -8.52
CA GLY A 123 -4.07 -9.80 -7.53
C GLY A 123 -2.74 -9.46 -6.85
N LEU A 124 -1.82 -8.78 -7.56
CA LEU A 124 -0.42 -8.63 -7.10
C LEU A 124 -0.01 -7.19 -6.81
N LEU A 125 -0.42 -6.23 -7.64
CA LEU A 125 0.24 -4.92 -7.64
C LEU A 125 -0.05 -4.11 -6.38
N HIS A 126 -1.25 -4.23 -5.82
CA HIS A 126 -1.60 -3.51 -4.59
C HIS A 126 -0.72 -3.93 -3.39
N PHE A 127 -0.39 -5.22 -3.24
CA PHE A 127 0.55 -5.68 -2.21
C PHE A 127 1.96 -5.18 -2.48
N THR A 128 2.42 -5.33 -3.71
CA THR A 128 3.78 -4.98 -4.12
C THR A 128 4.05 -3.48 -3.94
N VAL A 129 3.18 -2.63 -4.48
CA VAL A 129 3.35 -1.17 -4.39
C VAL A 129 3.22 -0.68 -2.95
N THR A 130 2.27 -1.22 -2.17
CA THR A 130 2.10 -0.89 -0.74
C THR A 130 3.33 -1.28 0.06
N PHE A 131 3.87 -2.48 -0.15
CA PHE A 131 5.10 -2.94 0.52
C PHE A 131 6.30 -2.04 0.19
N PHE A 132 6.53 -1.76 -1.09
CA PHE A 132 7.64 -0.88 -1.49
C PHE A 132 7.44 0.55 -1.01
N THR A 133 6.21 1.06 -0.95
CA THR A 133 5.89 2.37 -0.37
C THR A 133 6.26 2.41 1.11
N LEU A 134 5.83 1.40 1.90
CA LEU A 134 6.19 1.30 3.32
C LEU A 134 7.70 1.19 3.51
N MET A 135 8.36 0.32 2.74
CA MET A 135 9.81 0.14 2.80
C MET A 135 10.55 1.45 2.49
N TRP A 136 10.15 2.14 1.43
CA TRP A 136 10.78 3.40 1.05
C TRP A 136 10.58 4.51 2.10
N LEU A 137 9.37 4.62 2.65
CA LEU A 137 9.10 5.55 3.76
C LEU A 137 9.92 5.19 5.00
N TYR A 138 10.02 3.90 5.35
CA TYR A 138 10.84 3.45 6.47
C TYR A 138 12.32 3.81 6.29
N LEU A 139 12.86 3.61 5.09
CA LEU A 139 14.28 3.85 4.81
C LEU A 139 14.60 5.34 4.66
N LYS A 140 13.76 6.11 3.93
CA LYS A 140 14.08 7.46 3.49
C LYS A 140 13.33 8.59 4.21
N PHE A 141 12.23 8.28 4.86
CA PHE A 141 11.37 9.29 5.50
C PHE A 141 10.85 8.82 6.86
N PRO A 142 11.75 8.51 7.84
CA PRO A 142 11.36 7.94 9.12
C PRO A 142 10.39 8.86 9.89
N ASP A 143 10.50 10.17 9.76
CA ASP A 143 9.57 11.13 10.39
C ASP A 143 8.13 10.97 9.88
N ALA A 144 7.97 10.67 8.60
CA ALA A 144 6.67 10.46 7.98
C ALA A 144 6.16 9.02 8.12
N TYR A 145 7.09 8.06 8.24
CA TYR A 145 6.79 6.64 8.27
C TYR A 145 5.76 6.27 9.32
N GLN A 146 5.94 6.71 10.58
CA GLN A 146 5.02 6.37 11.67
C GLN A 146 3.58 6.78 11.37
N ARG A 147 3.39 8.00 10.83
CA ARG A 147 2.05 8.49 10.47
C ARG A 147 1.44 7.65 9.35
N TRP A 148 2.18 7.43 8.27
CA TRP A 148 1.65 6.70 7.11
C TRP A 148 1.44 5.22 7.40
N ARG A 149 2.35 4.57 8.14
CA ARG A 149 2.14 3.20 8.64
C ARG A 149 0.87 3.11 9.48
N THR A 150 0.70 4.00 10.45
CA THR A 150 -0.49 4.02 11.31
C THR A 150 -1.76 4.28 10.52
N THR A 151 -1.70 5.20 9.53
CA THR A 151 -2.82 5.41 8.59
C THR A 151 -3.16 4.15 7.82
N GLY A 152 -2.18 3.44 7.26
CA GLY A 152 -2.40 2.19 6.53
C GLY A 152 -3.03 1.10 7.38
N LEU A 153 -2.54 0.92 8.62
CA LEU A 153 -3.08 -0.05 9.57
C LEU A 153 -4.53 0.29 9.98
N LEU A 154 -4.80 1.55 10.32
CA LEU A 154 -6.16 1.99 10.67
C LEU A 154 -7.11 1.85 9.48
N CYS A 155 -6.67 2.22 8.28
CA CYS A 155 -7.46 2.06 7.05
C CYS A 155 -7.85 0.60 6.83
N THR A 156 -6.89 -0.32 6.92
CA THR A 156 -7.15 -1.74 6.76
C THR A 156 -8.02 -2.28 7.91
N GLY A 157 -7.82 -1.80 9.15
CA GLY A 157 -8.68 -2.13 10.28
C GLY A 157 -10.14 -1.67 10.08
N LEU A 158 -10.35 -0.44 9.57
CA LEU A 158 -11.68 0.05 9.20
C LEU A 158 -12.30 -0.81 8.09
N GLY A 159 -11.49 -1.22 7.11
CA GLY A 159 -11.93 -2.14 6.06
C GLY A 159 -12.40 -3.48 6.62
N LEU A 160 -11.67 -4.06 7.57
CA LEU A 160 -12.09 -5.31 8.24
C LEU A 160 -13.42 -5.14 8.98
N VAL A 161 -13.61 -4.01 9.64
CA VAL A 161 -14.90 -3.70 10.29
C VAL A 161 -16.00 -3.58 9.24
N GLY A 162 -15.74 -2.93 8.10
CA GLY A 162 -16.68 -2.86 6.98
C GLY A 162 -17.08 -4.26 6.46
N PHE A 163 -16.11 -5.13 6.22
CA PHE A 163 -16.35 -6.50 5.76
C PHE A 163 -17.18 -7.33 6.76
N ALA A 164 -17.01 -7.10 8.06
CA ALA A 164 -17.75 -7.80 9.11
C ALA A 164 -19.19 -7.28 9.23
N LEU A 165 -19.39 -5.95 9.13
CA LEU A 165 -20.69 -5.32 9.31
C LEU A 165 -21.55 -5.30 8.03
N PHE A 166 -20.90 -5.27 6.87
CA PHE A 166 -21.56 -5.17 5.56
C PHE A 166 -20.89 -6.13 4.56
N PRO A 167 -21.08 -7.44 4.72
CA PRO A 167 -20.58 -8.42 3.74
C PRO A 167 -21.28 -8.15 2.42
N LEU A 168 -20.50 -7.83 1.38
CA LEU A 168 -20.99 -7.39 0.09
C LEU A 168 -20.54 -8.36 -1.01
N MET A 169 -21.49 -8.87 -1.77
CA MET A 169 -21.20 -9.71 -2.93
C MET A 169 -20.62 -8.83 -4.06
N PRO A 170 -19.40 -9.12 -4.53
CA PRO A 170 -18.81 -8.38 -5.66
C PRO A 170 -19.57 -8.67 -6.97
N PRO A 171 -19.52 -7.76 -7.96
CA PRO A 171 -20.24 -7.91 -9.23
C PRO A 171 -19.97 -9.25 -9.93
N ARG A 172 -18.71 -9.75 -9.92
CA ARG A 172 -18.31 -11.00 -10.58
C ARG A 172 -19.07 -12.23 -10.09
N LEU A 173 -19.55 -12.22 -8.84
CA LEU A 173 -20.28 -13.35 -8.26
C LEU A 173 -21.79 -13.28 -8.49
N LEU A 174 -22.34 -12.18 -9.03
CA LEU A 174 -23.77 -12.08 -9.28
C LEU A 174 -24.24 -13.10 -10.34
N GLY A 175 -23.47 -13.30 -11.41
CA GLY A 175 -23.78 -14.30 -12.46
C GLY A 175 -23.21 -15.69 -12.17
N ASP A 176 -22.35 -15.85 -11.18
CA ASP A 176 -21.74 -17.13 -10.83
C ASP A 176 -22.75 -18.05 -10.15
N CYS A 177 -22.83 -19.32 -10.61
CA CYS A 177 -23.69 -20.37 -10.01
C CYS A 177 -22.92 -21.28 -9.04
N GLY A 178 -21.70 -20.94 -8.65
CA GLY A 178 -20.92 -21.67 -7.67
C GLY A 178 -21.42 -21.43 -6.24
N ALA A 179 -20.71 -22.00 -5.28
CA ALA A 179 -21.08 -21.99 -3.86
C ALA A 179 -21.20 -20.58 -3.24
N PHE A 180 -20.56 -19.58 -3.84
CA PHE A 180 -20.53 -18.20 -3.35
C PHE A 180 -21.32 -17.23 -4.23
N GLY A 181 -21.83 -17.69 -5.37
CA GLY A 181 -22.52 -16.88 -6.35
C GLY A 181 -24.03 -16.75 -6.08
N ALA A 182 -24.67 -15.81 -6.81
CA ALA A 182 -26.10 -15.58 -6.76
C ALA A 182 -26.86 -16.28 -7.91
N CYS A 183 -26.16 -16.75 -8.94
CA CYS A 183 -26.73 -17.37 -10.14
C CYS A 183 -27.78 -16.51 -10.84
N LEU A 184 -27.56 -15.20 -10.93
CA LEU A 184 -28.46 -14.26 -11.62
C LEU A 184 -28.11 -14.23 -13.12
N ALA A 185 -28.97 -14.83 -13.95
CA ALA A 185 -28.73 -14.95 -15.41
C ALA A 185 -28.53 -13.59 -16.11
N ASP A 186 -29.23 -12.56 -15.64
CA ASP A 186 -29.22 -11.22 -16.25
C ASP A 186 -28.25 -10.23 -15.59
N ALA A 187 -27.35 -10.71 -14.73
CA ALA A 187 -26.42 -9.84 -14.02
C ALA A 187 -25.41 -9.12 -14.96
N GLY A 188 -25.13 -9.71 -16.13
CA GLY A 188 -24.27 -9.13 -17.16
C GLY A 188 -22.77 -9.11 -16.80
N PHE A 189 -22.34 -9.81 -15.73
CA PHE A 189 -20.97 -9.91 -15.31
C PHE A 189 -20.38 -11.31 -15.54
N VAL A 190 -19.07 -11.34 -15.77
CA VAL A 190 -18.28 -12.58 -15.89
C VAL A 190 -17.22 -12.57 -14.80
N ASP A 191 -17.08 -13.71 -14.09
CA ASP A 191 -15.95 -13.87 -13.16
C ASP A 191 -14.67 -14.10 -13.97
N THR A 192 -13.92 -13.00 -14.17
CA THR A 192 -12.68 -13.03 -14.95
C THR A 192 -11.56 -13.79 -14.26
N MET A 193 -11.63 -13.96 -12.93
CA MET A 193 -10.61 -14.67 -12.15
C MET A 193 -10.70 -16.20 -12.34
N VAL A 194 -11.88 -16.69 -12.74
CA VAL A 194 -12.14 -18.09 -13.05
C VAL A 194 -12.08 -18.35 -14.55
N HIS A 195 -12.65 -17.45 -15.34
CA HIS A 195 -12.82 -17.64 -16.78
C HIS A 195 -11.54 -17.49 -17.60
N TYR A 196 -10.64 -16.60 -17.18
CA TYR A 196 -9.36 -16.36 -17.87
C TYR A 196 -8.21 -16.98 -17.05
N GLU A 197 -7.60 -18.05 -17.58
CA GLU A 197 -6.43 -18.67 -16.97
C GLU A 197 -5.30 -17.65 -16.81
N GLY A 198 -4.97 -17.32 -15.57
CA GLY A 198 -3.89 -16.41 -15.19
C GLY A 198 -2.75 -17.15 -14.49
N LEU A 199 -1.72 -16.39 -14.06
CA LEU A 199 -0.62 -16.91 -13.23
C LEU A 199 -1.11 -17.53 -11.90
N TRP A 200 -2.34 -17.27 -11.49
CA TRP A 200 -3.00 -17.77 -10.29
C TRP A 200 -4.39 -18.25 -10.67
N SER A 201 -4.60 -19.53 -10.69
CA SER A 201 -5.94 -20.10 -10.66
C SER A 201 -6.50 -19.90 -9.26
N PHE A 202 -7.38 -18.89 -9.07
CA PHE A 202 -8.15 -18.75 -7.82
C PHE A 202 -9.10 -19.93 -7.61
N ASP A 203 -9.27 -20.74 -8.61
CA ASP A 203 -10.03 -21.98 -8.59
C ASP A 203 -9.27 -23.15 -7.90
N SER A 204 -7.98 -22.97 -7.57
CA SER A 204 -7.33 -23.87 -6.64
C SER A 204 -8.03 -23.73 -5.29
N GLY A 205 -8.77 -24.76 -4.87
CA GLY A 205 -9.67 -24.74 -3.69
C GLY A 205 -9.04 -24.25 -2.38
N THR A 206 -7.73 -24.02 -2.35
CA THR A 206 -6.98 -23.43 -1.26
C THR A 206 -7.09 -21.89 -1.24
N PHE A 207 -6.93 -21.20 -2.38
CA PHE A 207 -7.05 -19.74 -2.43
C PHE A 207 -8.51 -19.27 -2.28
N GLN A 208 -9.45 -20.01 -2.85
CA GLN A 208 -10.87 -19.73 -2.68
C GLN A 208 -11.30 -19.87 -1.21
N LYS A 209 -10.75 -20.85 -0.47
CA LYS A 209 -10.96 -21.01 0.97
C LYS A 209 -10.21 -19.99 1.81
N LEU A 210 -9.10 -19.44 1.32
CA LEU A 210 -8.28 -18.44 2.01
C LEU A 210 -8.76 -17.01 1.80
N SER A 211 -9.52 -16.71 0.75
CA SER A 211 -10.06 -15.38 0.47
C SER A 211 -11.47 -15.20 1.06
N ASN A 212 -11.80 -13.98 1.48
CA ASN A 212 -13.16 -13.62 1.82
C ASN A 212 -13.88 -13.16 0.55
N GLN A 213 -14.79 -13.98 0.03
CA GLN A 213 -15.48 -13.71 -1.24
C GLN A 213 -16.43 -12.50 -1.17
N TYR A 214 -16.91 -12.13 0.04
CA TYR A 214 -17.85 -11.04 0.25
C TYR A 214 -17.20 -9.78 0.85
N ALA A 215 -15.89 -9.61 0.64
CA ALA A 215 -15.13 -8.47 1.11
C ALA A 215 -15.02 -7.37 0.03
N ALA A 216 -16.15 -6.94 -0.55
CA ALA A 216 -16.14 -5.92 -1.58
C ALA A 216 -16.12 -4.50 -0.99
N MET A 217 -16.89 -4.20 0.05
CA MET A 217 -16.98 -2.85 0.61
C MET A 217 -16.40 -2.75 2.03
N PRO A 218 -15.50 -1.80 2.25
CA PRO A 218 -14.87 -0.85 1.31
C PRO A 218 -13.77 -1.51 0.47
N SER A 219 -13.51 -1.03 -0.75
CA SER A 219 -12.41 -1.53 -1.56
C SER A 219 -11.05 -1.21 -0.94
N ILE A 220 -10.41 -2.21 -0.32
CA ILE A 220 -9.06 -2.07 0.24
C ILE A 220 -8.01 -1.95 -0.87
N HIS A 221 -8.22 -2.55 -2.04
CA HIS A 221 -7.35 -2.39 -3.20
C HIS A 221 -7.21 -0.93 -3.60
N PHE A 222 -8.34 -0.26 -3.78
CA PHE A 222 -8.36 1.15 -4.13
C PHE A 222 -7.90 2.03 -2.96
N ALA A 223 -8.29 1.71 -1.73
CA ALA A 223 -7.87 2.43 -0.52
C ALA A 223 -6.34 2.43 -0.38
N TRP A 224 -5.66 1.29 -0.57
CA TRP A 224 -4.20 1.22 -0.51
C TRP A 224 -3.53 1.96 -1.67
N ALA A 225 -4.10 1.94 -2.87
CA ALA A 225 -3.59 2.72 -3.99
C ALA A 225 -3.68 4.23 -3.71
N PHE A 226 -4.82 4.68 -3.19
CA PHE A 226 -5.02 6.07 -2.80
C PHE A 226 -4.14 6.48 -1.60
N TRP A 227 -3.95 5.59 -0.64
CA TRP A 227 -3.01 5.78 0.46
C TRP A 227 -1.57 5.93 -0.04
N CYS A 228 -1.10 5.08 -0.97
CA CYS A 228 0.22 5.20 -1.59
C CYS A 228 0.37 6.56 -2.27
N PHE A 229 -0.64 7.00 -3.03
CA PHE A 229 -0.66 8.31 -3.67
C PHE A 229 -0.49 9.43 -2.64
N LEU A 230 -1.29 9.46 -1.59
CA LEU A 230 -1.21 10.48 -0.54
C LEU A 230 0.14 10.47 0.18
N ALA A 231 0.66 9.28 0.48
CA ALA A 231 1.92 9.10 1.17
C ALA A 231 3.13 9.59 0.34
N LEU A 232 3.07 9.44 -0.98
CA LEU A 232 4.22 9.69 -1.85
C LEU A 232 4.16 11.03 -2.61
N ARG A 233 2.97 11.66 -2.78
CA ARG A 233 2.76 12.84 -3.64
C ARG A 233 3.71 14.03 -3.35
N GLY A 234 4.13 14.22 -2.10
CA GLY A 234 5.06 15.27 -1.71
C GLY A 234 6.53 14.85 -1.67
N ARG A 235 6.85 13.60 -2.04
CA ARG A 235 8.19 13.00 -1.89
C ARG A 235 8.83 12.62 -3.21
N ILE A 236 8.02 12.35 -4.24
CA ILE A 236 8.51 12.05 -5.58
C ILE A 236 8.83 13.35 -6.30
N ARG A 237 10.11 13.51 -6.71
CA ARG A 237 10.62 14.69 -7.42
C ARG A 237 10.61 14.53 -8.94
N SER A 238 10.78 13.29 -9.42
CA SER A 238 10.78 12.98 -10.85
C SER A 238 9.41 13.24 -11.47
N ASN A 239 9.35 13.87 -12.65
CA ASN A 239 8.10 14.10 -13.38
C ASN A 239 7.45 12.78 -13.78
N TRP A 240 8.22 11.82 -14.30
CA TRP A 240 7.71 10.48 -14.63
C TRP A 240 7.18 9.75 -13.40
N GLY A 241 7.91 9.82 -12.27
CA GLY A 241 7.45 9.24 -11.02
C GLY A 241 6.14 9.86 -10.53
N ARG A 242 5.93 11.17 -10.73
CA ARG A 242 4.64 11.82 -10.42
C ARG A 242 3.53 11.32 -11.34
N VAL A 243 3.78 11.24 -12.66
CA VAL A 243 2.79 10.70 -13.60
C VAL A 243 2.38 9.28 -13.19
N CYS A 244 3.33 8.38 -12.95
CA CYS A 244 3.03 7.02 -12.48
C CYS A 244 2.24 7.02 -11.17
N LEU A 245 2.60 7.91 -10.24
CA LEU A 245 1.92 8.03 -8.95
C LEU A 245 0.45 8.47 -9.07
N TYR A 246 0.14 9.42 -9.97
CA TYR A 246 -1.23 9.87 -10.22
C TYR A 246 -2.02 8.82 -10.99
N LEU A 247 -1.39 8.13 -11.94
CA LEU A 247 -2.03 7.07 -12.71
C LEU A 247 -2.35 5.84 -11.86
N TYR A 248 -1.55 5.53 -10.84
CA TYR A 248 -1.69 4.29 -10.08
C TYR A 248 -3.08 4.09 -9.45
N PRO A 249 -3.68 5.05 -8.70
CA PRO A 249 -5.04 4.87 -8.21
C PRO A 249 -6.07 4.81 -9.34
N LEU A 250 -5.90 5.54 -10.45
CA LEU A 250 -6.80 5.48 -11.59
C LEU A 250 -6.77 4.10 -12.26
N LEU A 251 -5.57 3.55 -12.48
CA LEU A 251 -5.41 2.20 -13.01
C LEU A 251 -5.93 1.13 -12.05
N THR A 252 -5.79 1.35 -10.75
CA THR A 252 -6.38 0.43 -9.74
C THR A 252 -7.90 0.48 -9.78
N LEU A 253 -8.49 1.67 -9.90
CA LEU A 253 -9.94 1.83 -10.06
C LEU A 253 -10.44 1.10 -11.31
N PHE A 254 -9.76 1.31 -12.43
CA PHE A 254 -10.06 0.60 -13.67
C PHE A 254 -9.94 -0.92 -13.49
N ALA A 255 -8.87 -1.39 -12.86
CA ALA A 255 -8.63 -2.82 -12.63
C ALA A 255 -9.78 -3.47 -11.83
N VAL A 256 -10.19 -2.86 -10.71
CA VAL A 256 -11.24 -3.43 -9.85
C VAL A 256 -12.60 -3.47 -10.52
N VAL A 257 -12.88 -2.52 -11.44
CA VAL A 257 -14.12 -2.47 -12.21
C VAL A 257 -14.09 -3.45 -13.38
N VAL A 258 -13.03 -3.41 -14.23
CA VAL A 258 -12.96 -4.28 -15.43
C VAL A 258 -12.87 -5.76 -15.07
N THR A 259 -12.35 -6.09 -13.90
CA THR A 259 -12.34 -7.47 -13.36
C THR A 259 -13.59 -7.80 -12.54
N ALA A 260 -14.57 -6.88 -12.48
CA ALA A 260 -15.82 -7.00 -11.73
C ALA A 260 -15.66 -7.40 -10.25
N ASN A 261 -14.57 -6.97 -9.61
CA ASN A 261 -14.33 -7.25 -8.20
C ASN A 261 -14.96 -6.21 -7.26
N HIS A 262 -15.28 -5.00 -7.75
CA HIS A 262 -15.84 -3.92 -6.95
C HIS A 262 -16.81 -3.06 -7.74
N TYR A 263 -17.75 -2.46 -7.00
CA TYR A 263 -18.57 -1.34 -7.44
C TYR A 263 -17.81 -0.01 -7.32
N TRP A 264 -18.27 1.05 -8.00
CA TRP A 264 -17.68 2.41 -7.84
C TRP A 264 -17.78 2.91 -6.40
N ILE A 265 -18.90 2.62 -5.75
CA ILE A 265 -19.16 3.01 -4.36
C ILE A 265 -18.17 2.36 -3.39
N ASP A 266 -17.71 1.13 -3.66
CA ASP A 266 -16.67 0.47 -2.86
C ASP A 266 -15.37 1.28 -2.85
N ALA A 267 -15.00 1.82 -4.00
CA ALA A 267 -13.82 2.68 -4.13
C ALA A 267 -14.01 4.01 -3.39
N ALA A 268 -15.19 4.62 -3.49
CA ALA A 268 -15.53 5.82 -2.74
C ALA A 268 -15.48 5.57 -1.21
N ALA A 269 -16.02 4.45 -0.74
CA ALA A 269 -15.90 4.02 0.65
C ALA A 269 -14.43 3.80 1.06
N GLY A 270 -13.60 3.28 0.17
CA GLY A 270 -12.15 3.15 0.37
C GLY A 270 -11.46 4.50 0.59
N ILE A 271 -11.82 5.55 -0.18
CA ILE A 271 -11.33 6.92 0.05
C ILE A 271 -11.70 7.39 1.46
N VAL A 272 -12.97 7.23 1.85
CA VAL A 272 -13.45 7.62 3.17
C VAL A 272 -12.65 6.94 4.27
N CYS A 273 -12.40 5.63 4.17
CA CYS A 273 -11.57 4.88 5.12
C CYS A 273 -10.16 5.47 5.25
N VAL A 274 -9.51 5.82 4.14
CA VAL A 274 -8.17 6.42 4.17
C VAL A 274 -8.20 7.79 4.84
N LEU A 275 -9.17 8.63 4.53
CA LEU A 275 -9.27 9.99 5.09
C LEU A 275 -9.57 9.94 6.60
N VAL A 276 -10.47 9.08 7.04
CA VAL A 276 -10.76 8.85 8.47
C VAL A 276 -9.53 8.30 9.19
N ALA A 277 -8.88 7.30 8.62
CA ALA A 277 -7.65 6.73 9.16
C ALA A 277 -6.53 7.79 9.28
N LEU A 278 -6.37 8.66 8.29
CA LEU A 278 -5.39 9.75 8.30
C LEU A 278 -5.72 10.80 9.38
N ALA A 279 -6.99 11.14 9.53
CA ALA A 279 -7.45 12.06 10.58
C ALA A 279 -7.14 11.52 11.97
N TRP A 280 -7.31 10.22 12.21
CA TRP A 280 -7.01 9.58 13.50
C TRP A 280 -5.52 9.31 13.71
N ALA A 281 -4.81 8.85 12.67
CA ALA A 281 -3.37 8.55 12.78
C ALA A 281 -2.54 9.77 13.19
N THR A 282 -2.90 10.95 12.70
CA THR A 282 -2.13 12.17 12.94
C THR A 282 -2.03 12.54 14.42
N PRO A 283 -3.14 12.69 15.18
CA PRO A 283 -3.07 12.97 16.63
C PRO A 283 -2.49 11.80 17.41
N LEU A 284 -2.81 10.55 17.07
CA LEU A 284 -2.29 9.37 17.78
C LEU A 284 -0.77 9.31 17.74
N VAL A 285 -0.17 9.52 16.55
CA VAL A 285 1.29 9.51 16.40
C VAL A 285 1.93 10.69 17.12
N ARG A 286 1.32 11.89 17.09
CA ARG A 286 1.82 13.06 17.84
C ARG A 286 1.82 12.81 19.34
N LEU A 287 0.75 12.26 19.89
CA LEU A 287 0.65 11.92 21.31
C LEU A 287 1.69 10.88 21.72
N ALA A 288 1.85 9.82 20.93
CA ALA A 288 2.86 8.80 21.19
C ALA A 288 4.30 9.37 21.18
N GLN A 289 4.59 10.25 20.23
CA GLN A 289 5.89 10.94 20.16
C GLN A 289 6.12 11.89 21.35
N GLN A 290 5.09 12.63 21.78
CA GLN A 290 5.18 13.51 22.94
C GLN A 290 5.42 12.71 24.23
N GLN A 291 4.69 11.62 24.45
CA GLN A 291 4.90 10.74 25.61
C GLN A 291 6.32 10.15 25.60
N ARG A 292 6.81 9.72 24.45
CA ARG A 292 8.19 9.22 24.34
C ARG A 292 9.21 10.28 24.69
N ARG A 293 9.08 11.51 24.18
CA ARG A 293 9.98 12.62 24.50
C ARG A 293 10.00 12.92 26.00
N ARG A 294 8.82 12.98 26.66
CA ARG A 294 8.71 13.17 28.10
C ARG A 294 9.42 12.06 28.88
N ALA A 295 9.23 10.81 28.48
CA ALA A 295 9.88 9.66 29.12
C ALA A 295 11.41 9.67 28.96
N LEU A 296 11.93 10.18 27.83
CA LEU A 296 13.39 10.32 27.62
C LEU A 296 13.95 11.48 28.46
N GLN A 297 13.24 12.61 28.57
CA GLN A 297 13.62 13.74 29.41
C GLN A 297 13.67 13.36 30.88
N ALA A 298 12.63 12.69 31.38
CA ALA A 298 12.60 12.19 32.78
C ALA A 298 13.73 11.21 33.14
N ARG A 299 14.25 10.47 32.14
CA ARG A 299 15.41 9.58 32.34
C ARG A 299 16.73 10.32 32.24
N ALA A 300 16.79 11.48 31.64
CA ALA A 300 17.99 12.29 31.49
C ALA A 300 18.21 13.26 32.67
N GLU A 301 17.15 13.54 33.45
CA GLU A 301 17.29 14.33 34.68
C GLU A 301 18.06 13.48 35.70
N PRO A 302 19.22 13.97 36.24
CA PRO A 302 19.94 13.24 37.25
C PRO A 302 19.07 13.13 38.52
N GLU A 303 19.00 11.93 39.05
CA GLU A 303 18.39 11.66 40.35
C GLU A 303 19.12 12.56 41.35
N THR A 304 18.48 13.67 41.74
CA THR A 304 19.04 14.53 42.81
C THR A 304 19.03 13.71 44.09
N ASP A 305 20.22 13.24 44.49
CA ASP A 305 20.39 12.50 45.72
C ASP A 305 19.90 13.38 46.90
N PRO A 306 18.80 13.02 47.57
CA PRO A 306 18.25 13.81 48.66
C PRO A 306 19.18 13.83 49.89
N THR A 307 20.32 13.12 49.85
CA THR A 307 21.26 13.02 50.98
C THR A 307 22.42 14.00 50.88
N VAL A 308 22.55 14.80 49.79
CA VAL A 308 23.59 15.82 49.70
C VAL A 308 23.05 17.14 50.27
N PRO A 309 23.48 17.57 51.48
CA PRO A 309 23.06 18.85 52.03
C PRO A 309 23.58 19.99 51.17
N ALA A 310 22.72 20.98 50.86
CA ALA A 310 23.11 22.20 50.18
C ALA A 310 24.23 22.88 51.00
N THR A 311 25.46 22.80 50.53
CA THR A 311 26.56 23.58 51.06
C THR A 311 26.35 25.04 50.68
N GLY A 312 25.84 25.83 51.67
CA GLY A 312 25.77 27.28 51.65
C GLY A 312 27.13 27.91 51.87
#